data_d96c5b674f5df3b52672d6e13a2b0d2c
#
_entry.id   d96c5b674f5df3b52672d6e13a2b0d2c
#
_cell.length_a   1.000
_cell.length_b   1.000
_cell.length_c   1.000
_cell.angle_alpha   90.00
_cell.angle_beta   90.00
_cell.angle_gamma   90.00
#
_symmetry.space_group_name_H-M   'P 1'
#
loop_
_entity.id
_entity.type
_entity.pdbx_description
1 polymer ?
#
loop_
_entity_poly.entity_id
_entity_poly.type
_entity_poly.pdbx_seq_one_letter_code
_entity_poly.pdbx_strand_id
1 'polypeptide(L)'
;EIRAMEGVVGVSPAFDVSGEVTWGKRIGYINLVGIEPEMMELLDFEAQGGRLLNAGDRFNVVVGAQVVNNFHEDTGHFRPPEYMEERDPLELLNQRLKLTIFNAQQQKRIYSLNVVGVLSEKNMDRAWEVYGPISEVRRMRDFMLQGTQGQGQFDGIIGEPIFEGELEIEGAIRGGSPRSKRAKPEEEQYAYALVATRDVADTRRLSNELRDLGYNAWSMADSLEGIEQIARRMQAVLGGIGAVALLVAAIGITNTMVMSIYERTREIAVMKVIGASFGDIRWLFLAESSLIGLLGGALGIGLSYLLSNLLNRYGVAFMNPGMPVEEAGMMQISQIPLWLVGFALLFSMGIGLLAGIYPANRAIRLDPIEAMRHL
;
A
#
# COMPACT_ATOMS: atom_id res chain seq x y z
N GLU A 1 17.21 -13.65 -24.60
CA GLU A 1 17.52 -12.21 -24.51
C GLU A 1 17.45 -11.74 -23.05
N ILE A 2 16.34 -11.92 -22.31
CA ILE A 2 16.16 -11.45 -20.91
C ILE A 2 17.23 -12.03 -19.96
N ARG A 3 17.62 -13.29 -20.12
CA ARG A 3 18.69 -13.92 -19.30
C ARG A 3 20.05 -13.24 -19.40
N ALA A 4 20.30 -12.50 -20.48
CA ALA A 4 21.57 -11.81 -20.72
C ALA A 4 21.58 -10.36 -20.21
N MET A 5 20.47 -9.87 -19.65
CA MET A 5 20.37 -8.52 -19.12
C MET A 5 21.05 -8.41 -17.76
N GLU A 6 21.65 -7.26 -17.51
CA GLU A 6 22.38 -7.01 -16.26
C GLU A 6 21.43 -6.96 -15.06
N GLY A 7 21.76 -7.64 -13.97
CA GLY A 7 20.95 -7.75 -12.75
C GLY A 7 20.00 -8.93 -12.73
N VAL A 8 19.84 -9.67 -13.84
CA VAL A 8 19.03 -10.88 -13.91
C VAL A 8 19.78 -12.06 -13.30
N VAL A 9 19.17 -12.71 -12.31
CA VAL A 9 19.71 -13.91 -11.65
C VAL A 9 19.08 -15.18 -12.25
N GLY A 10 17.80 -15.12 -12.60
CA GLY A 10 17.09 -16.24 -13.19
C GLY A 10 15.88 -15.79 -13.99
N VAL A 11 15.52 -16.59 -14.99
CA VAL A 11 14.30 -16.39 -15.80
C VAL A 11 13.65 -17.74 -16.00
N SER A 12 12.40 -17.88 -15.61
CA SER A 12 11.58 -19.06 -15.87
C SER A 12 10.33 -18.63 -16.64
N PRO A 13 10.00 -19.36 -17.71
CA PRO A 13 8.67 -19.25 -18.27
C PRO A 13 7.65 -19.70 -17.21
N ALA A 14 6.45 -19.13 -17.25
CA ALA A 14 5.38 -19.52 -16.37
C ALA A 14 4.07 -19.67 -17.15
N PHE A 15 3.23 -20.57 -16.63
CA PHE A 15 1.88 -20.80 -17.09
C PHE A 15 0.95 -20.79 -15.89
N ASP A 16 -0.24 -20.30 -16.09
CA ASP A 16 -1.30 -20.36 -15.09
C ASP A 16 -2.49 -21.15 -15.62
N VAL A 17 -3.14 -21.83 -14.72
CA VAL A 17 -4.36 -22.57 -14.96
C VAL A 17 -5.26 -22.39 -13.76
N SER A 18 -6.41 -21.77 -13.98
CA SER A 18 -7.43 -21.60 -12.96
C SER A 18 -8.49 -22.69 -13.07
N GLY A 19 -8.99 -23.15 -11.94
CA GLY A 19 -10.03 -24.16 -11.93
C GLY A 19 -10.67 -24.36 -10.56
N GLU A 20 -11.80 -25.06 -10.61
CA GLU A 20 -12.50 -25.50 -9.43
C GLU A 20 -11.72 -26.62 -8.76
N VAL A 21 -11.54 -26.52 -7.45
CA VAL A 21 -10.82 -27.53 -6.67
C VAL A 21 -11.72 -28.07 -5.57
N THR A 22 -11.65 -29.39 -5.37
CA THR A 22 -12.39 -30.08 -4.31
C THR A 22 -11.43 -30.67 -3.29
N TRP A 23 -11.66 -30.41 -2.01
CA TRP A 23 -10.97 -30.96 -0.88
C TRP A 23 -11.96 -31.59 0.11
N GLY A 24 -12.05 -32.93 0.11
CA GLY A 24 -13.07 -33.66 0.84
C GLY A 24 -14.49 -33.29 0.37
N LYS A 25 -15.26 -32.63 1.24
CA LYS A 25 -16.60 -32.09 0.95
C LYS A 25 -16.60 -30.60 0.61
N ARG A 26 -15.45 -29.97 0.60
CA ARG A 26 -15.29 -28.53 0.38
C ARG A 26 -14.92 -28.26 -1.07
N ILE A 27 -15.44 -27.15 -1.59
CA ILE A 27 -15.16 -26.66 -2.94
C ILE A 27 -14.47 -25.30 -2.80
N GLY A 28 -13.54 -25.02 -3.70
CA GLY A 28 -12.87 -23.76 -3.81
C GLY A 28 -12.44 -23.47 -5.23
N TYR A 29 -11.82 -22.32 -5.44
CA TYR A 29 -11.23 -21.93 -6.71
C TYR A 29 -9.76 -21.60 -6.51
N ILE A 30 -8.89 -22.15 -7.33
CA ILE A 30 -7.45 -21.89 -7.25
C ILE A 30 -6.88 -21.45 -8.58
N ASN A 31 -5.81 -20.66 -8.49
CA ASN A 31 -4.91 -20.38 -9.58
C ASN A 31 -3.64 -21.20 -9.40
N LEU A 32 -3.39 -22.14 -10.32
CA LEU A 32 -2.22 -23.02 -10.32
C LEU A 32 -1.18 -22.46 -11.28
N VAL A 33 -0.07 -22.01 -10.73
CA VAL A 33 1.07 -21.46 -11.46
C VAL A 33 2.12 -22.51 -11.68
N GLY A 34 2.48 -22.76 -12.94
CA GLY A 34 3.57 -23.64 -13.32
C GLY A 34 4.90 -22.92 -13.24
N ILE A 35 5.81 -23.44 -12.41
CA ILE A 35 7.13 -22.86 -12.18
C ILE A 35 8.22 -23.92 -12.26
N GLU A 36 9.42 -23.54 -12.68
CA GLU A 36 10.61 -24.38 -12.55
C GLU A 36 11.01 -24.45 -11.07
N PRO A 37 11.24 -25.65 -10.48
CA PRO A 37 11.56 -25.78 -9.05
C PRO A 37 12.76 -24.93 -8.59
N GLU A 38 13.78 -24.79 -9.43
CA GLU A 38 14.98 -23.98 -9.17
C GLU A 38 14.65 -22.48 -8.99
N MET A 39 13.59 -22.00 -9.65
CA MET A 39 13.15 -20.61 -9.51
C MET A 39 12.52 -20.33 -8.15
N MET A 40 11.98 -21.33 -7.45
CA MET A 40 11.42 -21.10 -6.11
C MET A 40 12.51 -20.66 -5.13
N GLU A 41 13.71 -21.23 -5.22
CA GLU A 41 14.85 -20.80 -4.40
C GLU A 41 15.34 -19.41 -4.77
N LEU A 42 15.43 -19.12 -6.08
CA LEU A 42 15.88 -17.80 -6.59
C LEU A 42 14.90 -16.66 -6.26
N LEU A 43 13.63 -16.98 -6.11
CA LEU A 43 12.57 -16.03 -5.75
C LEU A 43 12.29 -16.00 -4.24
N ASP A 44 13.15 -16.61 -3.43
CA ASP A 44 13.08 -16.61 -1.97
C ASP A 44 11.76 -17.16 -1.40
N PHE A 45 11.29 -18.29 -1.97
CA PHE A 45 10.14 -18.99 -1.42
C PHE A 45 10.53 -19.67 -0.12
N GLU A 46 9.82 -19.41 0.95
CA GLU A 46 9.97 -20.07 2.23
C GLU A 46 8.76 -20.98 2.51
N ALA A 47 9.00 -22.23 2.88
CA ALA A 47 7.93 -23.13 3.34
C ALA A 47 7.74 -23.00 4.85
N GLN A 48 6.51 -22.75 5.29
CA GLN A 48 6.11 -22.82 6.71
C GLN A 48 5.99 -24.26 7.17
N GLY A 49 5.58 -25.16 6.26
CA GLY A 49 5.47 -26.58 6.52
C GLY A 49 5.68 -27.42 5.27
N GLY A 50 6.22 -28.62 5.43
CA GLY A 50 6.53 -29.49 4.31
C GLY A 50 7.82 -29.09 3.58
N ARG A 51 7.81 -29.09 2.25
CA ARG A 51 8.96 -28.76 1.39
C ARG A 51 8.54 -28.00 0.13
N LEU A 52 9.48 -27.35 -0.51
CA LEU A 52 9.31 -26.78 -1.84
C LEU A 52 9.32 -27.87 -2.92
N LEU A 53 9.01 -27.50 -4.16
CA LEU A 53 9.02 -28.42 -5.30
C LEU A 53 10.44 -28.88 -5.62
N ASN A 54 10.55 -30.14 -6.04
CA ASN A 54 11.78 -30.74 -6.57
C ASN A 54 11.63 -31.04 -8.07
N ALA A 55 12.74 -31.14 -8.79
CA ALA A 55 12.76 -31.38 -10.24
C ALA A 55 12.08 -32.71 -10.68
N GLY A 56 11.93 -33.68 -9.77
CA GLY A 56 11.26 -34.98 -10.03
C GLY A 56 9.77 -35.02 -9.66
N ASP A 57 9.22 -33.93 -9.14
CA ASP A 57 7.83 -33.91 -8.69
C ASP A 57 6.84 -33.97 -9.86
N ARG A 58 5.78 -34.76 -9.66
CA ARG A 58 4.64 -34.88 -10.58
C ARG A 58 3.36 -34.71 -9.80
N PHE A 59 2.50 -33.76 -10.24
CA PHE A 59 1.25 -33.42 -9.57
C PHE A 59 1.39 -33.10 -8.08
N ASN A 60 2.61 -32.86 -7.60
CA ASN A 60 2.88 -32.27 -6.29
C ASN A 60 2.81 -30.77 -6.40
N VAL A 61 2.20 -30.14 -5.41
CA VAL A 61 2.01 -28.69 -5.39
C VAL A 61 2.41 -28.09 -4.05
N VAL A 62 2.83 -26.85 -4.08
CA VAL A 62 3.06 -26.00 -2.91
C VAL A 62 1.97 -24.95 -2.89
N VAL A 63 1.30 -24.75 -1.77
CA VAL A 63 0.15 -23.85 -1.64
C VAL A 63 0.54 -22.60 -0.85
N GLY A 64 0.03 -21.45 -1.25
CA GLY A 64 0.14 -20.22 -0.49
C GLY A 64 -0.64 -20.28 0.82
N ALA A 65 -0.24 -19.52 1.83
CA ALA A 65 -0.81 -19.57 3.17
C ALA A 65 -2.32 -19.25 3.21
N GLN A 66 -2.82 -18.44 2.30
CA GLN A 66 -4.23 -18.05 2.26
C GLN A 66 -5.12 -18.95 1.40
N VAL A 67 -4.55 -19.91 0.68
CA VAL A 67 -5.31 -20.82 -0.21
C VAL A 67 -6.34 -21.62 0.56
N VAL A 68 -6.06 -21.98 1.82
CA VAL A 68 -7.00 -22.74 2.69
C VAL A 68 -8.32 -21.99 2.86
N ASN A 69 -8.31 -20.68 2.84
CA ASN A 69 -9.49 -19.82 3.02
C ASN A 69 -10.38 -19.76 1.77
N ASN A 70 -9.91 -20.22 0.61
CA ASN A 70 -10.73 -20.34 -0.60
C ASN A 70 -11.72 -21.52 -0.56
N PHE A 71 -11.58 -22.41 0.41
CA PHE A 71 -12.45 -23.58 0.51
C PHE A 71 -13.67 -23.33 1.39
N HIS A 72 -14.84 -23.61 0.87
CA HIS A 72 -16.13 -23.54 1.57
C HIS A 72 -16.91 -24.85 1.40
N GLU A 73 -17.83 -25.12 2.32
CA GLU A 73 -18.72 -26.25 2.16
C GLU A 73 -19.71 -26.00 1.02
N ASP A 74 -19.96 -27.01 0.19
CA ASP A 74 -20.94 -26.94 -0.88
C ASP A 74 -22.37 -26.92 -0.30
N THR A 75 -22.79 -25.75 0.15
CA THR A 75 -24.16 -25.54 0.68
C THR A 75 -25.13 -25.03 -0.39
N GLY A 76 -24.69 -24.94 -1.66
CA GLY A 76 -25.50 -24.40 -2.75
C GLY A 76 -25.82 -22.91 -2.64
N HIS A 77 -25.28 -22.22 -1.64
CA HIS A 77 -25.46 -20.78 -1.43
C HIS A 77 -24.08 -20.10 -1.42
N PHE A 78 -23.94 -19.07 -2.25
CA PHE A 78 -22.76 -18.22 -2.22
C PHE A 78 -22.65 -17.53 -0.84
N ARG A 79 -21.58 -17.82 -0.11
CA ARG A 79 -21.23 -17.06 1.09
C ARG A 79 -20.23 -15.97 0.71
N PRO A 80 -20.52 -14.70 1.01
CA PRO A 80 -19.56 -13.62 0.82
C PRO A 80 -18.26 -13.89 1.60
N PRO A 81 -17.09 -13.36 1.14
CA PRO A 81 -15.79 -13.53 1.79
C PRO A 81 -15.76 -13.13 3.26
N GLU A 82 -16.65 -12.26 3.71
CA GLU A 82 -16.78 -11.74 5.08
C GLU A 82 -17.09 -12.82 6.14
N TYR A 83 -17.46 -14.02 5.71
CA TYR A 83 -17.78 -15.14 6.61
C TYR A 83 -16.80 -16.31 6.47
N MET A 84 -15.63 -16.09 5.88
CA MET A 84 -14.61 -17.12 5.81
C MET A 84 -13.91 -17.23 7.16
N GLU A 85 -14.06 -18.38 7.81
CA GLU A 85 -13.30 -18.73 9.00
C GLU A 85 -11.81 -18.76 8.63
N GLU A 86 -10.99 -18.03 9.39
CA GLU A 86 -9.54 -18.11 9.27
C GLU A 86 -9.10 -19.52 9.67
N ARG A 87 -8.43 -20.23 8.75
CA ARG A 87 -8.02 -21.61 8.94
C ARG A 87 -6.52 -21.72 8.97
N ASP A 88 -6.04 -22.72 9.71
CA ASP A 88 -4.63 -23.02 9.71
C ASP A 88 -4.18 -23.48 8.30
N PRO A 89 -3.27 -22.74 7.64
CA PRO A 89 -2.72 -23.11 6.34
C PRO A 89 -2.18 -24.53 6.28
N LEU A 90 -1.67 -25.04 7.41
CA LEU A 90 -1.11 -26.38 7.52
C LEU A 90 -2.14 -27.51 7.41
N GLU A 91 -3.45 -27.21 7.50
CA GLU A 91 -4.50 -28.21 7.26
C GLU A 91 -4.42 -28.83 5.86
N LEU A 92 -3.91 -28.07 4.87
CA LEU A 92 -3.75 -28.56 3.49
C LEU A 92 -2.51 -29.43 3.32
N LEU A 93 -1.56 -29.42 4.24
CA LEU A 93 -0.32 -30.20 4.11
C LEU A 93 -0.60 -31.69 4.04
N ASN A 94 0.03 -32.36 3.07
CA ASN A 94 -0.17 -33.81 2.76
C ASN A 94 -1.61 -34.16 2.35
N GLN A 95 -2.45 -33.19 2.05
CA GLN A 95 -3.79 -33.44 1.51
C GLN A 95 -3.77 -33.58 0.00
N ARG A 96 -4.82 -34.25 -0.48
CA ARG A 96 -5.04 -34.45 -1.91
C ARG A 96 -6.18 -33.55 -2.39
N LEU A 97 -5.88 -32.67 -3.32
CA LEU A 97 -6.82 -31.78 -3.96
C LEU A 97 -7.21 -32.33 -5.34
N LYS A 98 -8.47 -32.20 -5.71
CA LYS A 98 -8.95 -32.57 -7.06
C LYS A 98 -9.25 -31.29 -7.83
N LEU A 99 -8.38 -30.97 -8.78
CA LEU A 99 -8.55 -29.83 -9.67
C LEU A 99 -9.35 -30.23 -10.91
N THR A 100 -10.46 -29.56 -11.14
CA THR A 100 -11.32 -29.75 -12.31
C THR A 100 -11.09 -28.63 -13.30
N ILE A 101 -10.71 -28.98 -14.53
CA ILE A 101 -10.48 -28.03 -15.61
C ILE A 101 -11.41 -28.36 -16.77
N PHE A 102 -11.96 -27.32 -17.39
CA PHE A 102 -12.81 -27.41 -18.57
C PHE A 102 -12.08 -26.86 -19.80
N ASN A 103 -12.21 -27.53 -20.94
CA ASN A 103 -11.74 -26.99 -22.21
C ASN A 103 -12.83 -26.14 -22.88
N ALA A 104 -12.52 -25.53 -24.02
CA ALA A 104 -13.48 -24.74 -24.81
C ALA A 104 -14.72 -25.52 -25.28
N GLN A 105 -14.64 -26.85 -25.32
CA GLN A 105 -15.75 -27.76 -25.70
C GLN A 105 -16.54 -28.24 -24.49
N GLN A 106 -16.36 -27.65 -23.30
CA GLN A 106 -17.01 -28.04 -22.05
C GLN A 106 -16.63 -29.48 -21.58
N GLN A 107 -15.57 -30.06 -22.11
CA GLN A 107 -15.07 -31.34 -21.61
C GLN A 107 -14.30 -31.08 -20.33
N LYS A 108 -14.64 -31.83 -19.28
CA LYS A 108 -13.94 -31.72 -18.01
C LYS A 108 -12.83 -32.76 -17.88
N ARG A 109 -11.74 -32.35 -17.25
CA ARG A 109 -10.68 -33.26 -16.82
C ARG A 109 -10.33 -32.98 -15.36
N ILE A 110 -10.17 -34.04 -14.59
CA ILE A 110 -9.87 -33.94 -13.16
C ILE A 110 -8.43 -34.36 -12.95
N TYR A 111 -7.66 -33.52 -12.27
CA TYR A 111 -6.28 -33.80 -11.87
C TYR A 111 -6.21 -33.92 -10.37
N SER A 112 -5.43 -34.91 -9.90
CA SER A 112 -5.21 -35.12 -8.47
C SER A 112 -3.88 -34.49 -8.07
N LEU A 113 -3.93 -33.42 -7.30
CA LEU A 113 -2.78 -32.66 -6.82
C LEU A 113 -2.47 -33.08 -5.37
N ASN A 114 -1.21 -33.33 -5.05
CA ASN A 114 -0.78 -33.60 -3.68
C ASN A 114 -0.07 -32.38 -3.11
N VAL A 115 -0.53 -31.89 -1.99
CA VAL A 115 0.10 -30.75 -1.31
C VAL A 115 1.32 -31.22 -0.56
N VAL A 116 2.52 -30.82 -0.98
CA VAL A 116 3.80 -31.21 -0.38
C VAL A 116 4.42 -30.12 0.46
N GLY A 117 3.92 -28.90 0.36
CA GLY A 117 4.37 -27.77 1.15
C GLY A 117 3.34 -26.66 1.21
N VAL A 118 3.47 -25.84 2.24
CA VAL A 118 2.67 -24.63 2.49
C VAL A 118 3.64 -23.49 2.64
N LEU A 119 3.44 -22.39 1.90
CA LEU A 119 4.30 -21.22 1.96
C LEU A 119 4.12 -20.44 3.27
N SER A 120 5.20 -19.79 3.69
CA SER A 120 5.18 -18.89 4.84
C SER A 120 4.37 -17.62 4.53
N GLU A 121 3.78 -17.03 5.56
CA GLU A 121 3.11 -15.72 5.48
C GLU A 121 4.03 -14.58 5.03
N LYS A 122 5.34 -14.75 5.10
CA LYS A 122 6.30 -13.80 4.53
C LYS A 122 6.13 -13.62 3.01
N ASN A 123 5.62 -14.63 2.32
CA ASN A 123 5.32 -14.60 0.88
C ASN A 123 3.89 -14.09 0.63
N MET A 124 3.52 -12.91 1.19
CA MET A 124 2.15 -12.36 1.10
C MET A 124 1.69 -12.09 -0.33
N ASP A 125 2.59 -11.71 -1.22
CA ASP A 125 2.34 -11.50 -2.65
C ASP A 125 1.90 -12.78 -3.39
N ARG A 126 2.17 -13.94 -2.79
CA ARG A 126 1.93 -15.28 -3.34
C ARG A 126 1.01 -16.12 -2.46
N ALA A 127 0.41 -15.51 -1.46
CA ALA A 127 -0.36 -16.19 -0.43
C ALA A 127 -1.62 -16.91 -0.98
N TRP A 128 -2.15 -16.45 -2.12
CA TRP A 128 -3.38 -16.96 -2.74
C TRP A 128 -3.15 -17.93 -3.90
N GLU A 129 -1.91 -18.16 -4.28
CA GLU A 129 -1.55 -18.98 -5.43
C GLU A 129 -1.14 -20.40 -5.03
N VAL A 130 -1.27 -21.32 -5.98
CA VAL A 130 -0.77 -22.69 -5.88
C VAL A 130 0.31 -22.88 -6.92
N TYR A 131 1.43 -23.46 -6.53
CA TYR A 131 2.58 -23.66 -7.41
C TYR A 131 2.77 -25.14 -7.72
N GLY A 132 2.97 -25.47 -8.99
CA GLY A 132 3.23 -26.83 -9.45
C GLY A 132 4.35 -26.89 -10.49
N PRO A 133 4.83 -28.11 -10.81
CA PRO A 133 5.86 -28.29 -11.84
C PRO A 133 5.37 -27.77 -13.20
N ILE A 134 6.16 -26.93 -13.84
CA ILE A 134 5.80 -26.26 -15.11
C ILE A 134 5.35 -27.24 -16.20
N SER A 135 5.99 -28.41 -16.28
CA SER A 135 5.67 -29.44 -17.28
C SER A 135 4.25 -29.98 -17.16
N GLU A 136 3.73 -30.10 -15.92
CA GLU A 136 2.39 -30.61 -15.67
C GLU A 136 1.35 -29.50 -15.90
N VAL A 137 1.62 -28.29 -15.42
CA VAL A 137 0.73 -27.13 -15.63
C VAL A 137 0.60 -26.82 -17.12
N ARG A 138 1.69 -26.90 -17.88
CA ARG A 138 1.66 -26.78 -19.33
C ARG A 138 0.67 -27.78 -19.99
N ARG A 139 0.73 -29.07 -19.60
CA ARG A 139 -0.21 -30.08 -20.12
C ARG A 139 -1.66 -29.76 -19.77
N MET A 140 -1.90 -29.22 -18.57
CA MET A 140 -3.24 -28.80 -18.14
C MET A 140 -3.74 -27.63 -18.99
N ARG A 141 -2.88 -26.63 -19.23
CA ARG A 141 -3.18 -25.50 -20.09
C ARG A 141 -3.43 -25.93 -21.54
N ASP A 142 -2.59 -26.81 -22.08
CA ASP A 142 -2.76 -27.33 -23.44
C ASP A 142 -4.12 -28.03 -23.61
N PHE A 143 -4.57 -28.77 -22.57
CA PHE A 143 -5.92 -29.31 -22.55
C PHE A 143 -7.00 -28.23 -22.52
N MET A 144 -6.84 -27.19 -21.70
CA MET A 144 -7.79 -26.08 -21.59
C MET A 144 -7.95 -25.34 -22.92
N LEU A 145 -6.87 -25.20 -23.68
CA LEU A 145 -6.85 -24.54 -24.98
C LEU A 145 -7.34 -25.44 -26.14
N GLN A 146 -7.54 -26.76 -25.91
CA GLN A 146 -8.10 -27.65 -26.94
C GLN A 146 -9.51 -27.24 -27.32
N GLY A 147 -9.68 -26.98 -28.60
CA GLY A 147 -10.98 -26.51 -29.16
C GLY A 147 -11.04 -25.01 -29.46
N THR A 148 -10.06 -24.24 -29.06
CA THR A 148 -9.98 -22.79 -29.34
C THR A 148 -9.39 -22.48 -30.71
N GLN A 149 -8.95 -23.47 -31.48
CA GLN A 149 -8.44 -23.31 -32.85
C GLN A 149 -9.56 -22.94 -33.82
N GLY A 150 -9.94 -21.66 -33.83
CA GLY A 150 -10.93 -21.14 -34.78
C GLY A 150 -11.49 -19.76 -34.44
N GLN A 151 -11.39 -19.32 -33.22
CA GLN A 151 -11.82 -17.98 -32.84
C GLN A 151 -10.61 -17.24 -32.26
N GLY A 152 -10.13 -16.25 -33.03
CA GLY A 152 -9.01 -15.44 -32.64
C GLY A 152 -9.29 -14.68 -31.35
N GLN A 153 -8.20 -14.58 -30.59
CA GLN A 153 -8.00 -13.57 -29.59
C GLN A 153 -8.87 -13.69 -28.32
N PHE A 154 -8.50 -14.61 -27.43
CA PHE A 154 -8.69 -14.35 -26.03
C PHE A 154 -7.52 -13.45 -25.58
N ASP A 155 -7.72 -12.15 -25.65
CA ASP A 155 -6.96 -11.22 -24.82
C ASP A 155 -7.20 -11.60 -23.36
N GLY A 156 -6.09 -11.81 -22.63
CA GLY A 156 -6.13 -12.34 -21.27
C GLY A 156 -7.10 -11.57 -20.38
N ILE A 157 -8.08 -12.29 -19.90
CA ILE A 157 -8.82 -11.86 -18.70
C ILE A 157 -7.86 -12.09 -17.53
N ILE A 158 -6.91 -11.20 -17.37
CA ILE A 158 -6.28 -10.97 -16.08
C ILE A 158 -7.39 -10.27 -15.28
N GLY A 159 -7.85 -10.93 -14.22
CA GLY A 159 -8.85 -10.36 -13.33
C GLY A 159 -8.38 -9.01 -12.82
N GLU A 160 -8.93 -7.95 -13.41
CA GLU A 160 -8.88 -6.64 -12.78
C GLU A 160 -9.68 -6.72 -11.48
N PRO A 161 -9.18 -6.16 -10.38
CA PRO A 161 -10.00 -6.01 -9.20
C PRO A 161 -11.21 -5.14 -9.58
N ILE A 162 -12.40 -5.67 -9.37
CA ILE A 162 -13.66 -4.96 -9.59
C ILE A 162 -13.71 -3.79 -8.59
N PHE A 163 -13.25 -2.63 -9.01
CA PHE A 163 -13.65 -1.38 -8.42
C PHE A 163 -14.80 -0.83 -9.25
N GLU A 164 -16.04 -1.05 -8.80
CA GLU A 164 -17.19 -0.32 -9.28
C GLU A 164 -17.03 1.17 -8.93
N GLY A 165 -16.72 1.95 -9.95
CA GLY A 165 -16.75 3.40 -9.92
C GLY A 165 -16.94 3.88 -11.35
N GLU A 166 -18.21 4.14 -11.72
CA GLU A 166 -18.56 4.76 -12.99
C GLU A 166 -17.83 6.10 -13.16
N LEU A 167 -16.94 6.17 -14.16
CA LEU A 167 -16.53 7.41 -14.79
C LEU A 167 -16.63 7.22 -16.29
N GLU A 168 -17.74 7.71 -16.86
CA GLU A 168 -17.90 7.88 -18.29
C GLU A 168 -16.79 8.78 -18.83
N ILE A 169 -15.93 8.23 -19.67
CA ILE A 169 -15.10 9.03 -20.58
C ILE A 169 -15.40 8.59 -22.00
N GLU A 170 -16.24 9.37 -22.67
CA GLU A 170 -16.39 9.35 -24.11
C GLU A 170 -15.07 9.74 -24.78
N GLY A 171 -14.54 8.85 -25.63
CA GLY A 171 -13.38 9.15 -26.44
C GLY A 171 -12.98 7.97 -27.30
N ALA A 172 -13.81 7.62 -28.29
CA ALA A 172 -13.49 6.60 -29.27
C ALA A 172 -12.32 7.03 -30.18
N ILE A 173 -11.15 6.42 -30.00
CA ILE A 173 -10.09 6.45 -31.03
C ILE A 173 -10.12 5.10 -31.76
N ARG A 174 -10.65 5.09 -32.98
CA ARG A 174 -10.47 4.04 -33.96
C ARG A 174 -9.02 4.00 -34.42
N GLY A 175 -8.24 3.06 -33.91
CA GLY A 175 -6.94 2.69 -34.42
C GLY A 175 -7.03 1.34 -35.14
N GLY A 176 -6.78 1.34 -36.45
CA GLY A 176 -6.83 0.15 -37.30
C GLY A 176 -5.76 -0.87 -36.90
N SER A 177 -6.18 -2.13 -36.78
CA SER A 177 -5.32 -3.28 -36.57
C SER A 177 -4.32 -3.45 -37.73
N PRO A 178 -3.00 -3.64 -37.46
CA PRO A 178 -2.10 -4.16 -38.44
C PRO A 178 -2.44 -5.63 -38.74
N ARG A 179 -2.59 -5.96 -40.02
CA ARG A 179 -2.76 -7.33 -40.48
C ARG A 179 -1.66 -8.23 -39.92
N SER A 180 -2.06 -9.12 -39.03
CA SER A 180 -1.20 -10.21 -38.52
C SER A 180 -0.68 -11.05 -39.70
N LYS A 181 0.62 -11.07 -39.85
CA LYS A 181 1.31 -12.05 -40.69
C LYS A 181 1.08 -13.43 -40.05
N ARG A 182 0.68 -14.40 -40.88
CA ARG A 182 0.56 -15.82 -40.50
C ARG A 182 1.75 -16.24 -39.62
N ALA A 183 1.51 -16.56 -38.38
CA ALA A 183 2.50 -17.11 -37.46
C ALA A 183 2.93 -18.49 -37.97
N LYS A 184 4.23 -18.75 -37.99
CA LYS A 184 4.80 -20.06 -38.18
C LYS A 184 4.40 -20.98 -37.00
N PRO A 185 4.08 -22.26 -37.24
CA PRO A 185 3.86 -23.19 -36.11
C PRO A 185 5.23 -23.52 -35.52
N GLU A 186 5.42 -23.28 -34.27
CA GLU A 186 6.53 -23.68 -33.38
C GLU A 186 7.27 -22.56 -32.62
N GLU A 187 6.67 -21.41 -32.39
CA GLU A 187 7.12 -20.59 -31.30
C GLU A 187 6.29 -20.94 -30.05
N GLU A 188 6.95 -21.52 -29.04
CA GLU A 188 6.36 -21.80 -27.75
C GLU A 188 5.84 -20.50 -27.13
N GLN A 189 4.52 -20.29 -27.15
CA GLN A 189 3.91 -19.11 -26.56
C GLN A 189 3.79 -19.34 -25.05
N TYR A 190 4.68 -18.72 -24.32
CA TYR A 190 4.57 -18.64 -22.86
C TYR A 190 3.52 -17.58 -22.46
N ALA A 191 2.82 -17.80 -21.35
CA ALA A 191 1.85 -16.82 -20.86
C ALA A 191 2.59 -15.60 -20.34
N TYR A 192 3.61 -15.81 -19.52
CA TYR A 192 4.50 -14.78 -18.98
C TYR A 192 5.84 -15.43 -18.57
N ALA A 193 6.79 -14.60 -18.16
CA ALA A 193 8.06 -15.04 -17.60
C ALA A 193 8.26 -14.44 -16.23
N LEU A 194 8.64 -15.26 -15.27
CA LEU A 194 9.10 -14.83 -13.96
C LEU A 194 10.60 -14.52 -14.05
N VAL A 195 10.99 -13.35 -13.59
CA VAL A 195 12.38 -12.89 -13.62
C VAL A 195 12.83 -12.62 -12.18
N ALA A 196 13.88 -13.32 -11.76
CA ALA A 196 14.53 -13.06 -10.48
C ALA A 196 15.69 -12.07 -10.67
N THR A 197 15.74 -11.06 -9.81
CA THR A 197 16.78 -10.03 -9.79
C THR A 197 17.53 -10.06 -8.46
N ARG A 198 18.69 -9.39 -8.38
CA ARG A 198 19.51 -9.37 -7.17
C ARG A 198 18.91 -8.51 -6.05
N ASP A 199 18.36 -7.36 -6.42
CA ASP A 199 17.80 -6.40 -5.49
C ASP A 199 16.63 -5.61 -6.12
N VAL A 200 15.99 -4.78 -5.30
CA VAL A 200 14.84 -3.95 -5.71
C VAL A 200 15.24 -2.87 -6.74
N ALA A 201 16.50 -2.40 -6.69
CA ALA A 201 16.97 -1.38 -7.65
C ALA A 201 17.16 -1.99 -9.04
N ASP A 202 17.73 -3.20 -9.12
CA ASP A 202 17.83 -3.96 -10.36
C ASP A 202 16.45 -4.32 -10.92
N THR A 203 15.49 -4.69 -10.06
CA THR A 203 14.10 -4.98 -10.46
C THR A 203 13.47 -3.78 -11.16
N ARG A 204 13.61 -2.59 -10.58
CA ARG A 204 13.06 -1.34 -11.14
C ARG A 204 13.70 -0.98 -12.47
N ARG A 205 15.03 -1.07 -12.56
CA ARG A 205 15.75 -0.80 -13.81
C ARG A 205 15.31 -1.75 -14.92
N LEU A 206 15.28 -3.04 -14.62
CA LEU A 206 14.92 -4.08 -15.57
C LEU A 206 13.45 -3.96 -16.01
N SER A 207 12.53 -3.66 -15.11
CA SER A 207 11.11 -3.45 -15.42
C SER A 207 10.94 -2.31 -16.44
N ASN A 208 11.65 -1.20 -16.25
CA ASN A 208 11.63 -0.09 -17.20
C ASN A 208 12.26 -0.46 -18.56
N GLU A 209 13.42 -1.11 -18.54
CA GLU A 209 14.11 -1.54 -19.77
C GLU A 209 13.26 -2.53 -20.60
N LEU A 210 12.55 -3.45 -19.93
CA LEU A 210 11.63 -4.37 -20.59
C LEU A 210 10.43 -3.65 -21.20
N ARG A 211 9.91 -2.61 -20.52
CA ARG A 211 8.82 -1.79 -21.07
C ARG A 211 9.28 -0.98 -22.29
N ASP A 212 10.48 -0.45 -22.26
CA ASP A 212 11.07 0.27 -23.40
C ASP A 212 11.26 -0.64 -24.61
N LEU A 213 11.52 -1.93 -24.38
CA LEU A 213 11.55 -2.98 -25.40
C LEU A 213 10.16 -3.44 -25.87
N GLY A 214 9.08 -2.91 -25.29
CA GLY A 214 7.70 -3.21 -25.66
C GLY A 214 7.09 -4.41 -24.93
N TYR A 215 7.74 -4.95 -23.89
CA TYR A 215 7.17 -6.00 -23.05
C TYR A 215 6.29 -5.38 -21.96
N ASN A 216 5.20 -6.06 -21.63
CA ASN A 216 4.39 -5.68 -20.46
C ASN A 216 5.06 -6.25 -19.20
N ALA A 217 5.94 -5.48 -18.59
CA ALA A 217 6.64 -5.85 -17.37
C ALA A 217 5.97 -5.20 -16.15
N TRP A 218 5.69 -6.01 -15.14
CA TRP A 218 5.16 -5.57 -13.85
C TRP A 218 6.02 -6.10 -12.71
N SER A 219 6.21 -5.30 -11.69
CA SER A 219 6.96 -5.68 -10.50
C SER A 219 6.30 -5.12 -9.23
N MET A 220 6.52 -5.78 -8.09
CA MET A 220 6.10 -5.25 -6.79
C MET A 220 6.73 -3.86 -6.51
N ALA A 221 7.94 -3.62 -7.02
CA ALA A 221 8.60 -2.32 -6.91
C ALA A 221 7.79 -1.18 -7.57
N ASP A 222 7.07 -1.47 -8.67
CA ASP A 222 6.21 -0.49 -9.35
C ASP A 222 4.98 -0.13 -8.49
N SER A 223 4.40 -1.13 -7.82
CA SER A 223 3.29 -0.92 -6.89
C SER A 223 3.70 -0.04 -5.70
N LEU A 224 4.89 -0.30 -5.13
CA LEU A 224 5.45 0.52 -4.05
C LEU A 224 5.68 1.97 -4.51
N GLU A 225 6.19 2.17 -5.73
CA GLU A 225 6.36 3.52 -6.29
C GLU A 225 5.02 4.25 -6.45
N GLY A 226 3.98 3.56 -6.90
CA GLY A 226 2.63 4.11 -7.00
C GLY A 226 2.11 4.57 -5.64
N ILE A 227 2.25 3.74 -4.61
CA ILE A 227 1.86 4.08 -3.23
C ILE A 227 2.66 5.29 -2.72
N GLU A 228 3.98 5.33 -2.93
CA GLU A 228 4.80 6.47 -2.54
C GLU A 228 4.41 7.77 -3.24
N GLN A 229 4.06 7.71 -4.53
CA GLN A 229 3.60 8.89 -5.28
C GLN A 229 2.27 9.41 -4.73
N ILE A 230 1.32 8.53 -4.43
CA ILE A 230 0.04 8.89 -3.80
C ILE A 230 0.30 9.52 -2.44
N ALA A 231 1.13 8.88 -1.61
CA ALA A 231 1.48 9.39 -0.28
C ALA A 231 2.12 10.78 -0.36
N ARG A 232 3.07 11.00 -1.28
CA ARG A 232 3.70 12.32 -1.50
C ARG A 232 2.69 13.38 -1.93
N ARG A 233 1.74 13.04 -2.83
CA ARG A 233 0.67 13.98 -3.25
C ARG A 233 -0.24 14.33 -2.07
N MET A 234 -0.65 13.34 -1.29
CA MET A 234 -1.47 13.57 -0.09
C MET A 234 -0.73 14.43 0.94
N GLN A 235 0.56 14.16 1.18
CA GLN A 235 1.39 14.98 2.07
C GLN A 235 1.49 16.44 1.59
N ALA A 236 1.63 16.66 0.27
CA ALA A 236 1.68 18.02 -0.29
C ALA A 236 0.35 18.77 -0.09
N VAL A 237 -0.77 18.10 -0.34
CA VAL A 237 -2.11 18.70 -0.14
C VAL A 237 -2.35 19.01 1.34
N LEU A 238 -2.14 18.03 2.23
CA LEU A 238 -2.32 18.20 3.67
C LEU A 238 -1.35 19.21 4.25
N GLY A 239 -0.10 19.22 3.78
CA GLY A 239 0.90 20.22 4.14
C GLY A 239 0.50 21.63 3.71
N GLY A 240 -0.08 21.77 2.51
CA GLY A 240 -0.63 23.05 2.02
C GLY A 240 -1.77 23.57 2.91
N ILE A 241 -2.72 22.71 3.25
CA ILE A 241 -3.82 23.06 4.18
C ILE A 241 -3.26 23.46 5.56
N GLY A 242 -2.29 22.67 6.07
CA GLY A 242 -1.61 22.95 7.33
C GLY A 242 -0.87 24.30 7.31
N ALA A 243 -0.19 24.64 6.21
CA ALA A 243 0.50 25.90 6.06
C ALA A 243 -0.45 27.10 6.12
N VAL A 244 -1.61 27.00 5.45
CA VAL A 244 -2.65 28.05 5.52
C VAL A 244 -3.21 28.17 6.95
N ALA A 245 -3.49 27.06 7.61
CA ALA A 245 -3.95 27.06 9.01
C ALA A 245 -2.93 27.70 9.96
N LEU A 246 -1.63 27.39 9.79
CA LEU A 246 -0.54 28.01 10.57
C LEU A 246 -0.42 29.51 10.31
N LEU A 247 -0.61 29.96 9.06
CA LEU A 247 -0.59 31.38 8.73
C LEU A 247 -1.74 32.12 9.42
N VAL A 248 -2.94 31.58 9.41
CA VAL A 248 -4.10 32.14 10.12
C VAL A 248 -3.84 32.20 11.63
N ALA A 249 -3.28 31.11 12.19
CA ALA A 249 -2.92 31.07 13.61
C ALA A 249 -1.86 32.13 13.97
N ALA A 250 -0.83 32.31 13.15
CA ALA A 250 0.20 33.33 13.34
C ALA A 250 -0.38 34.76 13.32
N ILE A 251 -1.31 35.04 12.40
CA ILE A 251 -2.04 36.29 12.35
C ILE A 251 -2.87 36.49 13.63
N GLY A 252 -3.55 35.43 14.09
CA GLY A 252 -4.32 35.43 15.34
C GLY A 252 -3.46 35.76 16.56
N ILE A 253 -2.30 35.11 16.70
CA ILE A 253 -1.33 35.39 17.77
C ILE A 253 -0.85 36.85 17.70
N THR A 254 -0.48 37.31 16.50
CA THR A 254 -0.02 38.68 16.28
C THR A 254 -1.09 39.69 16.71
N ASN A 255 -2.34 39.48 16.33
CA ASN A 255 -3.46 40.38 16.67
C ASN A 255 -3.71 40.41 18.17
N THR A 256 -3.74 39.25 18.84
CA THR A 256 -3.90 39.15 20.29
C THR A 256 -2.77 39.83 21.04
N MET A 257 -1.53 39.64 20.60
CA MET A 257 -0.35 40.28 21.20
C MET A 257 -0.36 41.79 21.01
N VAL A 258 -0.79 42.28 19.84
CA VAL A 258 -0.94 43.72 19.61
C VAL A 258 -1.97 44.32 20.56
N MET A 259 -3.10 43.64 20.78
CA MET A 259 -4.12 44.12 21.72
C MET A 259 -3.59 44.10 23.16
N SER A 260 -2.91 43.03 23.59
CA SER A 260 -2.28 42.93 24.91
C SER A 260 -1.29 44.07 25.16
N ILE A 261 -0.51 44.47 24.15
CA ILE A 261 0.40 45.64 24.27
C ILE A 261 -0.36 46.94 24.49
N TYR A 262 -1.47 47.16 23.82
CA TYR A 262 -2.30 48.34 24.05
C TYR A 262 -2.90 48.38 25.45
N GLU A 263 -3.40 47.25 25.96
CA GLU A 263 -3.95 47.14 27.30
C GLU A 263 -2.89 47.38 28.41
N ARG A 264 -1.62 46.92 28.16
CA ARG A 264 -0.49 47.04 29.10
C ARG A 264 0.45 48.20 28.77
N THR A 265 0.01 49.21 27.97
CA THR A 265 0.86 50.33 27.52
C THR A 265 1.50 51.06 28.69
N ARG A 266 0.76 51.29 29.79
CA ARG A 266 1.27 51.94 30.99
C ARG A 266 2.35 51.12 31.69
N GLU A 267 2.18 49.81 31.82
CA GLU A 267 3.17 48.93 32.44
C GLU A 267 4.50 48.95 31.66
N ILE A 268 4.39 48.94 30.33
CA ILE A 268 5.56 49.01 29.41
C ILE A 268 6.25 50.38 29.58
N ALA A 269 5.48 51.47 29.67
CA ALA A 269 6.04 52.80 29.90
C ALA A 269 6.78 52.90 31.24
N VAL A 270 6.21 52.36 32.32
CA VAL A 270 6.83 52.32 33.64
C VAL A 270 8.13 51.49 33.62
N MET A 271 8.13 50.29 32.97
CA MET A 271 9.33 49.49 32.83
C MET A 271 10.47 50.27 32.13
N LYS A 272 10.16 51.05 31.09
CA LYS A 272 11.14 51.88 30.38
C LYS A 272 11.69 53.03 31.26
N VAL A 273 10.82 53.67 32.03
CA VAL A 273 11.23 54.79 32.92
C VAL A 273 12.13 54.29 34.06
N ILE A 274 11.89 53.09 34.58
CA ILE A 274 12.73 52.45 35.61
C ILE A 274 14.07 51.92 35.03
N GLY A 275 14.22 51.91 33.70
CA GLY A 275 15.50 51.57 33.04
C GLY A 275 15.53 50.15 32.41
N ALA A 276 14.42 49.51 32.19
CA ALA A 276 14.40 48.26 31.43
C ALA A 276 14.93 48.45 30.00
N SER A 277 15.82 47.57 29.57
CA SER A 277 16.38 47.65 28.21
C SER A 277 15.35 47.27 27.15
N PHE A 278 15.51 47.78 25.93
CA PHE A 278 14.66 47.41 24.81
C PHE A 278 14.73 45.89 24.52
N GLY A 279 15.86 45.25 24.84
CA GLY A 279 16.06 43.83 24.74
C GLY A 279 15.17 43.05 25.71
N ASP A 280 15.08 43.49 26.96
CA ASP A 280 14.30 42.84 28.00
C ASP A 280 12.80 42.85 27.66
N ILE A 281 12.31 44.00 27.24
CA ILE A 281 10.91 44.15 26.79
C ILE A 281 10.63 43.27 25.57
N ARG A 282 11.55 43.20 24.61
CA ARG A 282 11.41 42.33 23.43
C ARG A 282 11.35 40.86 23.83
N TRP A 283 12.28 40.40 24.68
CA TRP A 283 12.30 39.04 25.15
C TRP A 283 11.04 38.65 25.92
N LEU A 284 10.50 39.54 26.72
CA LEU A 284 9.25 39.30 27.44
C LEU A 284 8.11 38.94 26.47
N PHE A 285 7.88 39.75 25.44
CA PHE A 285 6.80 39.51 24.46
C PHE A 285 7.09 38.32 23.54
N LEU A 286 8.37 38.07 23.20
CA LEU A 286 8.73 36.88 22.44
C LEU A 286 8.54 35.60 23.27
N ALA A 287 8.84 35.63 24.55
CA ALA A 287 8.60 34.50 25.45
C ALA A 287 7.08 34.24 25.60
N GLU A 288 6.27 35.30 25.77
CA GLU A 288 4.82 35.20 25.89
C GLU A 288 4.21 34.58 24.61
N SER A 289 4.57 35.04 23.42
CA SER A 289 4.10 34.52 22.15
C SER A 289 4.58 33.10 21.88
N SER A 290 5.83 32.75 22.24
CA SER A 290 6.37 31.40 22.11
C SER A 290 5.65 30.41 23.02
N LEU A 291 5.27 30.84 24.25
CA LEU A 291 4.52 30.04 25.19
C LEU A 291 3.08 29.77 24.68
N ILE A 292 2.44 30.75 24.06
CA ILE A 292 1.14 30.56 23.38
C ILE A 292 1.28 29.49 22.30
N GLY A 293 2.31 29.58 21.47
CA GLY A 293 2.60 28.57 20.45
C GLY A 293 2.84 27.18 21.02
N LEU A 294 3.62 27.09 22.12
CA LEU A 294 3.93 25.83 22.81
C LEU A 294 2.65 25.19 23.41
N LEU A 295 1.82 25.98 24.11
CA LEU A 295 0.57 25.48 24.67
C LEU A 295 -0.41 25.04 23.60
N GLY A 296 -0.53 25.81 22.51
CA GLY A 296 -1.33 25.44 21.36
C GLY A 296 -0.83 24.15 20.69
N GLY A 297 0.48 23.99 20.56
CA GLY A 297 1.11 22.76 20.07
C GLY A 297 0.85 21.55 20.97
N ALA A 298 0.98 21.72 22.28
CA ALA A 298 0.71 20.66 23.25
C ALA A 298 -0.76 20.19 23.18
N LEU A 299 -1.71 21.13 23.12
CA LEU A 299 -3.14 20.82 22.94
C LEU A 299 -3.39 20.14 21.58
N GLY A 300 -2.78 20.60 20.51
CA GLY A 300 -2.88 19.98 19.18
C GLY A 300 -2.36 18.54 19.17
N ILE A 301 -1.24 18.28 19.82
CA ILE A 301 -0.70 16.92 19.97
C ILE A 301 -1.67 16.05 20.77
N GLY A 302 -2.21 16.54 21.88
CA GLY A 302 -3.21 15.82 22.67
C GLY A 302 -4.44 15.43 21.85
N LEU A 303 -4.96 16.37 21.05
CA LEU A 303 -6.06 16.10 20.12
C LEU A 303 -5.68 15.09 19.03
N SER A 304 -4.45 15.16 18.50
CA SER A 304 -3.95 14.23 17.50
C SER A 304 -3.85 12.81 18.07
N TYR A 305 -3.38 12.62 19.30
CA TYR A 305 -3.37 11.32 19.96
C TYR A 305 -4.77 10.78 20.21
N LEU A 306 -5.70 11.65 20.63
CA LEU A 306 -7.10 11.27 20.82
C LEU A 306 -7.71 10.77 19.52
N LEU A 307 -7.52 11.54 18.43
CA LEU A 307 -8.04 11.18 17.11
C LEU A 307 -7.38 9.93 16.54
N SER A 308 -6.06 9.79 16.69
CA SER A 308 -5.32 8.59 16.29
C SER A 308 -5.85 7.34 17.00
N ASN A 309 -6.10 7.44 18.31
CA ASN A 309 -6.67 6.33 19.07
C ASN A 309 -8.09 5.97 18.64
N LEU A 310 -8.92 6.98 18.36
CA LEU A 310 -10.27 6.76 17.81
C LEU A 310 -10.22 6.08 16.44
N LEU A 311 -9.31 6.53 15.55
CA LEU A 311 -9.12 5.93 14.21
C LEU A 311 -8.63 4.49 14.32
N ASN A 312 -7.67 4.19 15.20
CA ASN A 312 -7.19 2.83 15.40
C ASN A 312 -8.26 1.90 15.98
N ARG A 313 -9.16 2.42 16.83
CA ARG A 313 -10.19 1.61 17.46
C ARG A 313 -11.43 1.38 16.60
N TYR A 314 -11.84 2.37 15.84
CA TYR A 314 -13.10 2.34 15.07
C TYR A 314 -12.91 2.42 13.57
N GLY A 315 -11.78 2.98 13.10
CA GLY A 315 -11.54 3.24 11.69
C GLY A 315 -11.45 1.95 10.86
N VAL A 316 -10.76 0.93 11.38
CA VAL A 316 -10.64 -0.37 10.70
C VAL A 316 -12.00 -1.05 10.60
N ALA A 317 -12.80 -1.04 11.67
CA ALA A 317 -14.14 -1.61 11.67
C ALA A 317 -15.10 -0.88 10.71
N PHE A 318 -14.92 0.44 10.54
CA PHE A 318 -15.68 1.22 9.57
C PHE A 318 -15.27 0.92 8.11
N MET A 319 -13.99 0.68 7.87
CA MET A 319 -13.47 0.30 6.53
C MET A 319 -13.80 -1.15 6.16
N ASN A 320 -13.99 -2.02 7.15
CA ASN A 320 -14.32 -3.44 6.97
C ASN A 320 -15.59 -3.78 7.79
N PRO A 321 -16.77 -3.56 7.23
CA PRO A 321 -18.05 -3.72 7.96
C PRO A 321 -18.37 -5.14 8.46
N GLY A 322 -17.52 -6.11 8.30
CA GLY A 322 -17.68 -7.49 8.81
C GLY A 322 -16.69 -7.89 9.90
N MET A 323 -15.70 -7.02 10.17
CA MET A 323 -14.62 -7.35 11.12
C MET A 323 -15.04 -6.96 12.57
N PRO A 324 -14.90 -7.88 13.54
CA PRO A 324 -15.14 -7.55 14.94
C PRO A 324 -14.26 -6.38 15.41
N VAL A 325 -14.82 -5.46 16.21
CA VAL A 325 -14.09 -4.26 16.69
C VAL A 325 -12.84 -4.62 17.49
N GLU A 326 -12.83 -5.79 18.12
CA GLU A 326 -11.69 -6.31 18.90
C GLU A 326 -10.52 -6.70 18.00
N GLU A 327 -10.76 -7.33 16.86
CA GLU A 327 -9.74 -7.67 15.86
C GLU A 327 -9.27 -6.43 15.08
N ALA A 328 -10.22 -5.56 14.73
CA ALA A 328 -9.93 -4.27 14.10
C ALA A 328 -9.00 -3.41 14.96
N GLY A 329 -9.12 -3.48 16.30
CA GLY A 329 -8.27 -2.74 17.23
C GLY A 329 -6.81 -3.21 17.29
N MET A 330 -6.48 -4.38 16.74
CA MET A 330 -5.10 -4.86 16.61
C MET A 330 -4.37 -4.25 15.40
N MET A 331 -5.10 -3.79 14.39
CA MET A 331 -4.53 -3.12 13.22
C MET A 331 -4.31 -1.63 13.50
N GLN A 332 -3.07 -1.18 13.51
CA GLN A 332 -2.72 0.22 13.73
C GLN A 332 -2.68 0.98 12.39
N ILE A 333 -3.73 1.78 12.11
CA ILE A 333 -3.78 2.65 10.94
C ILE A 333 -2.90 3.90 11.14
N SER A 334 -2.83 4.40 12.37
CA SER A 334 -2.15 5.65 12.70
C SER A 334 -1.16 5.45 13.85
N GLN A 335 0.10 5.79 13.58
CA GLN A 335 1.17 5.78 14.59
C GLN A 335 1.84 7.16 14.62
N ILE A 336 1.94 7.74 15.80
CA ILE A 336 2.61 9.04 16.00
C ILE A 336 3.97 8.76 16.67
N PRO A 337 5.10 8.84 15.93
CA PRO A 337 6.42 8.59 16.50
C PRO A 337 6.83 9.73 17.43
N LEU A 338 7.57 9.42 18.52
CA LEU A 338 7.97 10.38 19.54
C LEU A 338 8.82 11.56 19.01
N TRP A 339 9.63 11.31 17.99
CA TRP A 339 10.43 12.39 17.38
C TRP A 339 9.55 13.47 16.73
N LEU A 340 8.40 13.04 16.14
CA LEU A 340 7.44 13.96 15.53
C LEU A 340 6.74 14.83 16.58
N VAL A 341 6.46 14.29 17.76
CA VAL A 341 5.93 15.04 18.91
C VAL A 341 6.90 16.16 19.31
N GLY A 342 8.18 15.81 19.49
CA GLY A 342 9.22 16.79 19.79
C GLY A 342 9.37 17.85 18.72
N PHE A 343 9.38 17.43 17.46
CA PHE A 343 9.42 18.35 16.32
C PHE A 343 8.21 19.29 16.30
N ALA A 344 6.99 18.76 16.48
CA ALA A 344 5.76 19.57 16.47
C ALA A 344 5.72 20.61 17.59
N LEU A 345 6.19 20.28 18.80
CA LEU A 345 6.31 21.23 19.91
C LEU A 345 7.28 22.35 19.60
N LEU A 346 8.48 22.02 19.11
CA LEU A 346 9.48 23.01 18.76
C LEU A 346 9.02 23.89 17.59
N PHE A 347 8.35 23.29 16.63
CA PHE A 347 7.83 23.98 15.46
C PHE A 347 6.70 24.95 15.84
N SER A 348 5.74 24.53 16.67
CA SER A 348 4.65 25.39 17.13
C SER A 348 5.16 26.56 17.99
N MET A 349 6.14 26.28 18.86
CA MET A 349 6.85 27.31 19.63
C MET A 349 7.55 28.32 18.68
N GLY A 350 8.20 27.82 17.64
CA GLY A 350 8.86 28.64 16.62
C GLY A 350 7.88 29.55 15.86
N ILE A 351 6.71 29.03 15.48
CA ILE A 351 5.64 29.82 14.84
C ILE A 351 5.14 30.91 15.80
N GLY A 352 4.91 30.60 17.08
CA GLY A 352 4.54 31.57 18.10
C GLY A 352 5.60 32.69 18.24
N LEU A 353 6.87 32.33 18.27
CA LEU A 353 7.99 33.26 18.34
C LEU A 353 8.04 34.17 17.11
N LEU A 354 7.91 33.62 15.90
CA LEU A 354 7.87 34.39 14.65
C LEU A 354 6.70 35.36 14.60
N ALA A 355 5.50 34.93 15.01
CA ALA A 355 4.30 35.74 15.09
C ALA A 355 4.45 36.89 16.10
N GLY A 356 5.23 36.69 17.17
CA GLY A 356 5.52 37.67 18.20
C GLY A 356 6.55 38.75 17.82
N ILE A 357 7.33 38.55 16.75
CA ILE A 357 8.38 39.54 16.37
C ILE A 357 7.80 40.91 16.04
N TYR A 358 6.72 40.96 15.26
CA TYR A 358 6.10 42.24 14.90
C TYR A 358 5.53 42.98 16.11
N PRO A 359 4.70 42.40 16.97
CA PRO A 359 4.17 43.09 18.15
C PRO A 359 5.28 43.46 19.15
N ALA A 360 6.27 42.58 19.39
CA ALA A 360 7.39 42.89 20.26
C ALA A 360 8.17 44.13 19.80
N ASN A 361 8.42 44.28 18.52
CA ASN A 361 9.07 45.46 17.96
C ASN A 361 8.19 46.69 18.07
N ARG A 362 6.87 46.58 18.03
CA ARG A 362 5.93 47.69 18.23
C ARG A 362 5.91 48.16 19.67
N ALA A 363 5.98 47.25 20.64
CA ALA A 363 6.07 47.56 22.07
C ALA A 363 7.31 48.43 22.43
N ILE A 364 8.44 48.15 21.79
CA ILE A 364 9.66 48.90 21.98
C ILE A 364 9.54 50.33 21.47
N ARG A 365 8.77 50.59 20.45
CA ARG A 365 8.61 51.89 19.81
C ARG A 365 7.61 52.81 20.50
N LEU A 366 6.86 52.36 21.52
CA LEU A 366 5.93 53.19 22.29
C LEU A 366 6.69 54.29 23.04
N ASP A 367 6.22 55.54 22.91
CA ASP A 367 6.78 56.66 23.67
C ASP A 367 6.25 56.61 25.11
N PRO A 368 7.15 56.51 26.13
CA PRO A 368 6.73 56.48 27.54
C PRO A 368 5.96 57.71 27.98
N ILE A 369 6.26 58.89 27.39
CA ILE A 369 5.65 60.18 27.78
C ILE A 369 4.20 60.23 27.29
N GLU A 370 3.95 59.86 26.03
CA GLU A 370 2.59 59.77 25.48
C GLU A 370 1.75 58.72 26.18
N ALA A 371 2.34 57.54 26.48
CA ALA A 371 1.68 56.45 27.17
C ALA A 371 1.20 56.81 28.61
N MET A 372 1.84 57.74 29.27
CA MET A 372 1.46 58.22 30.59
C MET A 372 0.53 59.46 30.57
N ARG A 373 0.41 60.12 29.42
CA ARG A 373 -0.37 61.39 29.30
C ARG A 373 -1.85 61.15 28.96
N HIS A 374 -2.20 60.02 28.46
CA HIS A 374 -3.58 59.67 28.08
C HIS A 374 -4.35 59.02 29.25
N LEU A 375 -4.35 59.72 30.40
CA LEU A 375 -5.21 59.46 31.56
C LEU A 375 -6.16 60.60 31.78
#